data_44f238d562a69ed0bc4f4737bd4d905c
#
_entry.id   44f238d562a69ed0bc4f4737bd4d905c
#
_cell.length_a   1.000
_cell.length_b   1.000
_cell.length_c   1.000
_cell.angle_alpha   90.00
_cell.angle_beta   90.00
_cell.angle_gamma   90.00
#
_symmetry.space_group_name_H-M   'P 1'
#
loop_
_entity.id
_entity.type
_entity.pdbx_description
1 polymer ?
#
loop_
_entity_poly.entity_id
_entity_poly.type
_entity_poly.pdbx_seq_one_letter_code
_entity_poly.pdbx_strand_id
1 'polypeptide(L)' 'MLGVPLRDLSIRRDVLIAAIIRNSQCIIPGGTDTFEKHDVVIAVTTKFGMKRFSDIFEG' A
#
# COMPACT_ATOMS: atom_id res chain seq x y z
N MET A 1 -9.32 -6.79 -0.34
CA MET A 1 -8.28 -5.76 -0.21
C MET A 1 -8.76 -4.38 -0.62
N LEU A 2 -9.43 -4.26 -1.73
CA LEU A 2 -10.08 -3.00 -2.10
C LEU A 2 -11.21 -2.69 -1.13
N GLY A 3 -11.34 -1.43 -0.73
CA GLY A 3 -12.37 -0.99 0.18
C GLY A 3 -12.10 -1.25 1.66
N VAL A 4 -10.96 -1.87 1.99
CA VAL A 4 -10.57 -2.12 3.39
C VAL A 4 -9.60 -1.02 3.82
N PRO A 5 -9.84 -0.34 4.95
CA PRO A 5 -8.90 0.68 5.44
C PRO A 5 -7.50 0.12 5.64
N LEU A 6 -6.50 0.91 5.35
CA LEU A 6 -5.10 0.47 5.44
C LEU A 6 -4.75 -0.04 6.83
N ARG A 7 -5.29 0.56 7.88
CA ARG A 7 -5.05 0.13 9.25
C ARG A 7 -5.54 -1.28 9.54
N ASP A 8 -6.48 -1.79 8.73
CA ASP A 8 -7.04 -3.12 8.90
C ASP A 8 -6.37 -4.15 8.01
N LEU A 9 -5.42 -3.73 7.17
CA LEU A 9 -4.64 -4.62 6.32
C LEU A 9 -3.40 -5.10 7.08
N SER A 10 -3.04 -6.36 6.86
CA SER A 10 -1.84 -6.96 7.46
C SER A 10 -0.60 -6.63 6.63
N ILE A 11 -0.22 -5.36 6.62
CA ILE A 11 0.97 -4.90 5.89
C ILE A 11 2.22 -5.24 6.71
N ARG A 12 3.26 -5.73 6.05
CA ARG A 12 4.51 -6.10 6.70
C ARG A 12 5.12 -4.90 7.40
N ARG A 13 5.78 -5.14 8.54
CA ARG A 13 6.36 -4.08 9.37
C ARG A 13 7.49 -3.33 8.69
N ASP A 14 8.18 -4.00 7.76
CA ASP A 14 9.29 -3.42 7.02
C ASP A 14 8.83 -2.66 5.77
N VAL A 15 7.54 -2.51 5.58
CA VAL A 15 6.95 -1.84 4.43
C VAL A 15 6.20 -0.59 4.87
N LEU A 16 6.50 0.51 4.20
CA LEU A 16 5.78 1.77 4.37
C LEU A 16 5.07 2.10 3.06
N ILE A 17 3.78 2.32 3.11
CA ILE A 17 3.04 2.83 1.96
C ILE A 17 3.26 4.34 1.92
N ALA A 18 4.10 4.78 1.01
CA ALA A 18 4.52 6.18 0.96
C ALA A 18 3.49 7.07 0.26
N ALA A 19 2.85 6.56 -0.79
CA ALA A 19 1.89 7.34 -1.56
C ALA A 19 1.00 6.44 -2.41
N ILE A 20 -0.15 6.99 -2.80
CA ILE A 20 -1.06 6.38 -3.76
C ILE A 20 -1.26 7.39 -4.87
N ILE A 21 -1.07 6.96 -6.12
CA ILE A 21 -1.36 7.80 -7.29
C ILE A 21 -2.72 7.36 -7.82
N ARG A 22 -3.65 8.27 -7.77
CA ARG A 22 -5.04 8.02 -8.19
C ARG A 22 -5.50 9.16 -9.07
N ASN A 23 -5.93 8.86 -10.28
CA ASN A 23 -6.40 9.87 -11.24
C ASN A 23 -5.40 11.02 -11.41
N SER A 24 -4.12 10.68 -11.54
CA SER A 24 -3.01 11.64 -11.68
C SER A 24 -2.77 12.51 -10.46
N GLN A 25 -3.33 12.14 -9.32
CA GLN A 25 -3.12 12.85 -8.05
C GLN A 25 -2.32 11.97 -7.10
N CYS A 26 -1.40 12.61 -6.38
CA CYS A 26 -0.60 11.94 -5.36
C CYS A 26 -1.30 12.10 -4.00
N ILE A 27 -1.64 10.97 -3.39
CA ILE A 27 -2.30 10.94 -2.09
C ILE A 27 -1.31 10.37 -1.07
N ILE A 28 -1.15 11.08 0.05
CA ILE A 28 -0.38 10.55 1.18
C ILE A 28 -1.40 9.83 2.07
N PRO A 29 -1.38 8.49 2.12
CA PRO A 29 -2.44 7.74 2.78
C PRO A 29 -2.34 7.79 4.30
N GLY A 30 -3.49 7.81 4.94
CA GLY A 30 -3.62 7.57 6.37
C GLY A 30 -4.25 6.21 6.63
N GLY A 31 -4.38 5.85 7.90
CA GLY A 31 -4.92 4.54 8.29
C GLY A 31 -6.37 4.30 7.86
N THR A 32 -7.14 5.37 7.63
CA THR A 32 -8.53 5.25 7.20
C THR A 32 -8.69 5.20 5.68
N ASP A 33 -7.62 5.49 4.93
CA ASP A 33 -7.67 5.42 3.47
C ASP A 33 -7.73 3.98 2.99
N THR A 34 -8.26 3.79 1.80
CA THR A 34 -8.39 2.47 1.17
C THR A 34 -7.70 2.47 -0.17
N PHE A 35 -7.27 1.28 -0.63
CA PHE A 35 -6.85 1.13 -2.01
C PHE A 35 -8.09 1.06 -2.91
N GLU A 36 -7.97 1.62 -4.10
CA GLU A 36 -9.01 1.53 -5.11
C GLU A 36 -8.46 0.94 -6.39
N LYS A 37 -9.36 0.48 -7.23
CA LYS A 37 -8.99 -0.09 -8.52
C LYS A 37 -8.20 0.94 -9.34
N HIS A 38 -7.13 0.48 -9.98
CA HIS A 38 -6.23 1.29 -10.81
C HIS A 38 -5.31 2.23 -10.03
N ASP A 39 -5.30 2.16 -8.70
CA ASP A 39 -4.31 2.92 -7.93
C ASP A 39 -2.90 2.42 -8.24
N VAL A 40 -1.96 3.36 -8.29
CA VAL A 40 -0.54 3.04 -8.28
C VAL A 40 -0.04 3.25 -6.86
N VAL A 41 0.49 2.20 -6.26
CA VAL A 41 0.93 2.24 -4.86
C VAL A 41 2.44 2.35 -4.81
N ILE A 42 2.93 3.36 -4.10
CA ILE A 42 4.36 3.54 -3.88
C ILE A 42 4.67 3.04 -2.48
N ALA A 43 5.43 1.97 -2.39
CA ALA A 43 5.82 1.37 -1.14
C ALA A 43 7.33 1.39 -0.98
N VAL A 44 7.79 1.61 0.25
CA VAL A 44 9.20 1.61 0.59
C VAL A 44 9.45 0.45 1.56
N THR A 45 10.51 -0.31 1.30
CA THR A 45 10.88 -1.42 2.16
C THR A 45 12.39 -1.46 2.36
N THR A 46 12.82 -1.99 3.50
CA THR A 46 14.23 -2.24 3.79
C THR A 46 14.67 -3.64 3.37
N LYS A 47 13.76 -4.48 2.88
CA LYS A 47 14.06 -5.84 2.49
C LYS A 47 14.10 -6.00 0.98
N PHE A 48 15.00 -6.85 0.52
CA PHE A 48 15.12 -7.20 -0.89
C PHE A 48 14.18 -8.35 -1.26
N GLY A 49 13.91 -8.49 -2.56
CA GLY A 49 13.13 -9.60 -3.09
C GLY A 49 11.64 -9.35 -3.20
N MET A 50 11.18 -8.17 -2.81
CA MET A 50 9.78 -7.79 -2.98
C MET A 50 9.53 -7.46 -4.45
N LYS A 51 8.72 -8.28 -5.12
CA LYS A 51 8.51 -8.14 -6.57
C LYS A 51 7.05 -7.95 -6.95
N ARG A 52 6.13 -8.22 -6.02
CA ARG A 52 4.70 -8.15 -6.28
C ARG A 52 4.01 -7.37 -5.20
N PHE A 53 2.86 -6.82 -5.55
CA PHE A 53 2.04 -6.12 -4.57
C PHE A 53 1.68 -7.01 -3.37
N SER A 54 1.40 -8.29 -3.62
CA SER A 54 1.06 -9.22 -2.54
C SER A 54 2.19 -9.42 -1.53
N ASP A 55 3.43 -9.12 -1.90
CA ASP A 55 4.58 -9.29 -1.01
C ASP A 55 4.62 -8.28 0.14
N ILE A 56 3.84 -7.20 0.06
CA ILE A 56 3.79 -6.21 1.13
C ILE A 56 2.92 -6.63 2.30
N PHE A 57 2.14 -7.69 2.14
CA PHE A 57 1.22 -8.15 3.18
C PHE A 57 1.77 -9.36 3.92
N GLU A 58 1.41 -9.46 5.19
CA GLU A 58 1.67 -10.63 6.00
C GLU A 58 0.65 -11.72 5.67
N GLY A 59 1.12 -12.90 5.46
CA GLY A 59 0.28 -14.03 5.13
C GLY A 59 -0.08 -14.09 3.68
#